data_467e16e9db0fa9619f9fba7d72ecec93
#
_entry.id   467e16e9db0fa9619f9fba7d72ecec93
#
_cell.length_a   1.000
_cell.length_b   1.000
_cell.length_c   1.000
_cell.angle_alpha   90.00
_cell.angle_beta   90.00
_cell.angle_gamma   90.00
#
_symmetry.space_group_name_H-M   'P 1'
#
loop_
_entity.id
_entity.type
_entity.pdbx_description
1 polymer ?
#
loop_
_entity_poly.entity_id
_entity_poly.type
_entity_poly.pdbx_seq_one_letter_code
_entity_poly.pdbx_strand_id
1 'polypeptide(L)'
;MPLKPLPEPDSWLARFKGFVSGLIASAFLFSTLIGFNVLQTLSLVIKIFSPKAFRRLNQRMARIWWGWCALGAEKVYRTKWIMSGDDVPMQENAIVVLNHQEMADITVVFSFARAKGRVGDLKWFVKDILKYVPGVGWGMLFLDCPFIKRDWTADKDYIHNVFRNLLDYNVPVWLMTFAEGTRVRPAKIARSREYAEKQGMKPLEHVLIPRTKGFVASVQSLRGHVDAVYDLTIGYVGGVPTLWQWIKGYVREVHMDVRRYAIDVMPEDGELLSDWLMKRFEEKDRRLDSFYRDGAFPANQGT
;
A
#
# COMPACT_ATOMS: atom_id res chain seq x y z
N MET A 1 -12.50 -14.06 -14.14
CA MET A 1 -11.33 -13.80 -15.04
C MET A 1 -10.37 -12.90 -14.32
N PRO A 2 -9.11 -13.26 -14.19
CA PRO A 2 -8.17 -12.43 -13.49
C PRO A 2 -7.96 -11.10 -14.24
N LEU A 3 -8.18 -10.02 -13.52
CA LEU A 3 -7.69 -8.67 -13.75
C LEU A 3 -7.72 -8.20 -15.22
N LYS A 4 -8.92 -7.90 -15.69
CA LYS A 4 -9.07 -7.22 -16.98
C LYS A 4 -8.35 -5.87 -16.91
N PRO A 5 -7.43 -5.54 -17.83
CA PRO A 5 -6.83 -4.21 -17.87
C PRO A 5 -7.87 -3.14 -18.19
N LEU A 6 -7.68 -1.94 -17.63
CA LEU A 6 -8.55 -0.80 -17.94
C LEU A 6 -8.41 -0.46 -19.44
N PRO A 7 -9.50 -0.37 -20.20
CA PRO A 7 -9.44 0.03 -21.62
C PRO A 7 -9.05 1.50 -21.77
N GLU A 8 -8.40 1.82 -22.86
CA GLU A 8 -8.19 3.22 -23.24
C GLU A 8 -9.52 3.85 -23.71
N PRO A 9 -9.74 5.16 -23.50
CA PRO A 9 -10.93 5.83 -24.01
C PRO A 9 -11.07 5.69 -25.55
N ASP A 10 -12.29 5.54 -26.05
CA ASP A 10 -12.55 5.39 -27.50
C ASP A 10 -12.24 6.68 -28.26
N SER A 11 -12.57 7.84 -27.67
CA SER A 11 -12.39 9.14 -28.30
C SER A 11 -10.90 9.54 -28.39
N TRP A 12 -10.44 9.85 -29.59
CA TRP A 12 -9.11 10.42 -29.82
C TRP A 12 -8.87 11.68 -28.99
N LEU A 13 -9.85 12.56 -28.90
CA LEU A 13 -9.74 13.81 -28.12
C LEU A 13 -9.55 13.50 -26.63
N ALA A 14 -10.23 12.49 -26.08
CA ALA A 14 -10.06 12.08 -24.70
C ALA A 14 -8.66 11.50 -24.43
N ARG A 15 -8.14 10.70 -25.37
CA ARG A 15 -6.75 10.19 -25.29
C ARG A 15 -5.73 11.31 -25.32
N PHE A 16 -5.88 12.27 -26.24
CA PHE A 16 -4.99 13.43 -26.35
C PHE A 16 -5.01 14.30 -25.09
N LYS A 17 -6.20 14.66 -24.61
CA LYS A 17 -6.36 15.42 -23.34
C LYS A 17 -5.73 14.68 -22.15
N GLY A 18 -5.98 13.38 -22.03
CA GLY A 18 -5.37 12.55 -21.00
C GLY A 18 -3.85 12.50 -21.10
N PHE A 19 -3.30 12.39 -22.32
CA PHE A 19 -1.86 12.38 -22.54
C PHE A 19 -1.21 13.71 -22.09
N VAL A 20 -1.77 14.85 -22.52
CA VAL A 20 -1.27 16.18 -22.13
C VAL A 20 -1.38 16.39 -20.61
N SER A 21 -2.54 16.05 -20.02
CA SER A 21 -2.74 16.10 -18.57
C SER A 21 -1.74 15.23 -17.83
N GLY A 22 -1.51 14.01 -18.33
CA GLY A 22 -0.55 13.08 -17.76
C GLY A 22 0.89 13.59 -17.80
N LEU A 23 1.30 14.24 -18.90
CA LEU A 23 2.63 14.86 -18.99
C LEU A 23 2.79 16.00 -17.99
N ILE A 24 1.81 16.89 -17.89
CA ILE A 24 1.81 18.03 -16.96
C ILE A 24 1.88 17.48 -15.50
N ALA A 25 1.01 16.54 -15.16
CA ALA A 25 0.99 15.93 -13.83
C ALA A 25 2.32 15.23 -13.51
N SER A 26 2.89 14.48 -14.45
CA SER A 26 4.18 13.81 -14.27
C SER A 26 5.31 14.80 -14.07
N ALA A 27 5.37 15.87 -14.88
CA ALA A 27 6.38 16.90 -14.76
C ALA A 27 6.29 17.60 -13.38
N PHE A 28 5.07 17.96 -12.95
CA PHE A 28 4.82 18.54 -11.63
C PHE A 28 5.24 17.60 -10.49
N LEU A 29 4.77 16.35 -10.50
CA LEU A 29 5.06 15.39 -9.45
C LEU A 29 6.55 15.06 -9.39
N PHE A 30 7.22 14.88 -10.54
CA PHE A 30 8.64 14.59 -10.58
C PHE A 30 9.49 15.78 -10.10
N SER A 31 9.22 16.98 -10.60
CA SER A 31 9.95 18.20 -10.21
C SER A 31 9.83 18.47 -8.70
N THR A 32 8.61 18.37 -8.18
CA THR A 32 8.36 18.57 -6.75
C THR A 32 8.97 17.45 -5.89
N LEU A 33 8.96 16.20 -6.35
CA LEU A 33 9.62 15.09 -5.67
C LEU A 33 11.12 15.33 -5.52
N ILE A 34 11.80 15.78 -6.58
CA ILE A 34 13.22 16.13 -6.54
C ILE A 34 13.46 17.32 -5.59
N GLY A 35 12.60 18.35 -5.64
CA GLY A 35 12.67 19.47 -4.69
C GLY A 35 12.55 19.01 -3.23
N PHE A 36 11.59 18.13 -2.94
CA PHE A 36 11.47 17.54 -1.60
C PHE A 36 12.70 16.68 -1.23
N ASN A 37 13.29 15.94 -2.16
CA ASN A 37 14.53 15.19 -1.87
C ASN A 37 15.70 16.11 -1.50
N VAL A 38 15.84 17.26 -2.14
CA VAL A 38 16.82 18.28 -1.75
C VAL A 38 16.58 18.74 -0.30
N LEU A 39 15.32 19.10 0.02
CA LEU A 39 14.96 19.52 1.39
C LEU A 39 15.18 18.40 2.41
N GLN A 40 14.87 17.15 2.06
CA GLN A 40 15.14 15.97 2.89
C GLN A 40 16.65 15.79 3.13
N THR A 41 17.47 15.97 2.10
CA THR A 41 18.93 15.88 2.23
C THR A 41 19.46 16.99 3.15
N LEU A 42 19.00 18.24 2.97
CA LEU A 42 19.35 19.34 3.87
C LEU A 42 18.90 19.08 5.31
N SER A 43 17.80 18.38 5.52
CA SER A 43 17.29 18.01 6.84
C SER A 43 18.23 17.07 7.62
N LEU A 44 19.22 16.44 6.99
CA LEU A 44 20.24 15.62 7.66
C LEU A 44 21.04 16.44 8.70
N VAL A 45 21.21 17.74 8.49
CA VAL A 45 21.81 18.62 9.50
C VAL A 45 20.98 18.61 10.79
N ILE A 46 19.66 18.63 10.68
CA ILE A 46 18.76 18.57 11.85
C ILE A 46 18.89 17.22 12.56
N LYS A 47 19.13 16.13 11.82
CA LYS A 47 19.28 14.79 12.41
C LYS A 47 20.42 14.73 13.42
N ILE A 48 21.51 15.49 13.22
CA ILE A 48 22.66 15.54 14.13
C ILE A 48 22.24 16.06 15.51
N PHE A 49 21.34 17.04 15.55
CA PHE A 49 20.90 17.69 16.80
C PHE A 49 19.65 17.04 17.38
N SER A 50 18.74 16.57 16.53
CA SER A 50 17.47 16.00 16.95
C SER A 50 16.91 14.98 15.93
N PRO A 51 17.16 13.68 16.11
CA PRO A 51 16.55 12.64 15.28
C PRO A 51 15.02 12.70 15.23
N LYS A 52 14.40 13.13 16.35
CA LYS A 52 12.95 13.30 16.44
C LYS A 52 12.43 14.45 15.56
N ALA A 53 13.12 15.60 15.57
CA ALA A 53 12.76 16.73 14.71
C ALA A 53 12.96 16.40 13.23
N PHE A 54 14.05 15.72 12.89
CA PHE A 54 14.32 15.22 11.55
C PHE A 54 13.17 14.35 11.02
N ARG A 55 12.73 13.34 11.80
CA ARG A 55 11.61 12.46 11.40
C ARG A 55 10.31 13.24 11.21
N ARG A 56 9.96 14.12 12.15
CA ARG A 56 8.76 14.96 12.06
C ARG A 56 8.75 15.83 10.80
N LEU A 57 9.89 16.41 10.45
CA LEU A 57 10.02 17.24 9.26
C LEU A 57 9.82 16.39 7.99
N ASN A 58 10.47 15.22 7.91
CA ASN A 58 10.33 14.32 6.77
C ASN A 58 8.91 13.77 6.64
N GLN A 59 8.23 13.45 7.74
CA GLN A 59 6.81 13.06 7.74
C GLN A 59 5.91 14.20 7.23
N ARG A 60 6.19 15.47 7.59
CA ARG A 60 5.46 16.62 7.05
C ARG A 60 5.65 16.78 5.54
N MET A 61 6.87 16.63 5.06
CA MET A 61 7.18 16.67 3.63
C MET A 61 6.45 15.55 2.87
N ALA A 62 6.47 14.33 3.39
CA ALA A 62 5.72 13.21 2.83
C ALA A 62 4.21 13.47 2.84
N ARG A 63 3.66 14.00 3.94
CA ARG A 63 2.25 14.37 4.06
C ARG A 63 1.84 15.36 2.97
N ILE A 64 2.67 16.33 2.67
CA ILE A 64 2.39 17.32 1.62
C ILE A 64 2.44 16.65 0.25
N TRP A 65 3.51 15.96 -0.08
CA TRP A 65 3.70 15.40 -1.43
C TRP A 65 2.71 14.26 -1.75
N TRP A 66 2.53 13.31 -0.84
CA TRP A 66 1.53 12.24 -0.99
C TRP A 66 0.10 12.79 -0.94
N GLY A 67 -0.11 13.85 -0.15
CA GLY A 67 -1.37 14.60 -0.13
C GLY A 67 -1.69 15.23 -1.50
N TRP A 68 -0.72 15.77 -2.21
CA TRP A 68 -0.91 16.26 -3.57
C TRP A 68 -1.26 15.15 -4.56
N CYS A 69 -0.62 13.97 -4.45
CA CYS A 69 -1.00 12.81 -5.25
C CYS A 69 -2.47 12.41 -5.04
N ALA A 70 -2.92 12.36 -3.77
CA ALA A 70 -4.30 12.06 -3.42
C ALA A 70 -5.28 13.13 -3.95
N LEU A 71 -4.98 14.41 -3.70
CA LEU A 71 -5.81 15.53 -4.14
C LEU A 71 -5.91 15.62 -5.67
N GLY A 72 -4.85 15.28 -6.39
CA GLY A 72 -4.87 15.19 -7.85
C GLY A 72 -5.94 14.21 -8.34
N ALA A 73 -5.98 13.01 -7.76
CA ALA A 73 -7.00 12.02 -8.10
C ALA A 73 -8.42 12.47 -7.68
N GLU A 74 -8.57 12.99 -6.47
CA GLU A 74 -9.87 13.35 -5.90
C GLU A 74 -10.47 14.64 -6.49
N LYS A 75 -9.67 15.68 -6.66
CA LYS A 75 -10.17 17.01 -7.02
C LYS A 75 -9.97 17.35 -8.50
N VAL A 76 -8.83 16.94 -9.09
CA VAL A 76 -8.54 17.23 -10.51
C VAL A 76 -9.23 16.21 -11.39
N TYR A 77 -9.01 14.92 -11.15
CA TYR A 77 -9.59 13.85 -11.96
C TYR A 77 -10.98 13.42 -11.50
N ARG A 78 -11.40 13.84 -10.28
CA ARG A 78 -12.71 13.53 -9.70
C ARG A 78 -13.01 12.05 -9.64
N THR A 79 -11.97 11.25 -9.35
CA THR A 79 -12.12 9.83 -9.13
C THR A 79 -13.05 9.60 -7.94
N LYS A 80 -14.09 8.84 -8.12
CA LYS A 80 -15.01 8.44 -7.05
C LYS A 80 -14.36 7.39 -6.17
N TRP A 81 -14.52 7.55 -4.86
CA TRP A 81 -14.06 6.62 -3.84
C TRP A 81 -15.25 6.02 -3.13
N ILE A 82 -15.40 4.71 -3.22
CA ILE A 82 -16.45 3.97 -2.53
C ILE A 82 -15.78 3.12 -1.48
N MET A 83 -16.04 3.48 -0.23
CA MET A 83 -15.55 2.77 0.94
C MET A 83 -16.63 1.86 1.47
N SER A 84 -16.27 0.63 1.82
CA SER A 84 -17.14 -0.35 2.46
C SER A 84 -16.40 -1.02 3.63
N GLY A 85 -17.13 -1.75 4.44
CA GLY A 85 -16.55 -2.44 5.59
C GLY A 85 -16.57 -1.63 6.86
N ASP A 86 -15.51 -1.74 7.66
CA ASP A 86 -15.42 -1.13 8.97
C ASP A 86 -14.97 0.33 8.88
N ASP A 87 -15.53 1.19 9.72
CA ASP A 87 -14.92 2.50 9.95
C ASP A 87 -13.70 2.35 10.88
N VAL A 88 -12.62 3.03 10.52
CA VAL A 88 -11.38 2.98 11.30
C VAL A 88 -11.12 4.32 11.97
N PRO A 89 -10.57 4.32 13.20
CA PRO A 89 -10.28 5.52 13.96
C PRO A 89 -9.32 6.48 13.22
N MET A 90 -9.42 7.75 13.56
CA MET A 90 -8.46 8.76 13.13
C MET A 90 -7.13 8.55 13.84
N GLN A 91 -6.05 8.66 13.12
CA GLN A 91 -4.68 8.67 13.67
C GLN A 91 -4.30 7.42 14.49
N GLU A 92 -4.97 6.29 14.28
CA GLU A 92 -4.60 5.01 14.87
C GLU A 92 -3.33 4.45 14.21
N ASN A 93 -2.41 3.86 14.94
CA ASN A 93 -1.26 3.15 14.39
C ASN A 93 -1.69 1.75 13.92
N ALA A 94 -1.28 1.35 12.73
CA ALA A 94 -1.72 0.07 12.18
C ALA A 94 -0.69 -0.62 11.27
N ILE A 95 -0.78 -1.95 11.21
CA ILE A 95 -0.24 -2.73 10.10
C ILE A 95 -1.35 -2.87 9.06
N VAL A 96 -1.07 -2.51 7.82
CA VAL A 96 -2.05 -2.51 6.74
C VAL A 96 -1.69 -3.56 5.72
N VAL A 97 -2.58 -4.53 5.54
CA VAL A 97 -2.43 -5.63 4.57
C VAL A 97 -3.36 -5.39 3.41
N LEU A 98 -2.84 -5.42 2.18
CA LEU A 98 -3.64 -5.16 0.99
C LEU A 98 -3.24 -6.06 -0.18
N ASN A 99 -4.17 -6.22 -1.14
CA ASN A 99 -3.87 -6.84 -2.43
C ASN A 99 -3.04 -5.90 -3.30
N HIS A 100 -2.28 -6.45 -4.26
CA HIS A 100 -1.42 -5.68 -5.14
C HIS A 100 -1.67 -5.98 -6.61
N GLN A 101 -2.60 -5.25 -7.20
CA GLN A 101 -2.97 -5.39 -8.60
C GLN A 101 -2.05 -4.58 -9.51
N GLU A 102 -1.80 -3.29 -9.17
CA GLU A 102 -0.93 -2.41 -9.97
C GLU A 102 -0.30 -1.32 -9.08
N MET A 103 0.65 -0.55 -9.66
CA MET A 103 1.28 0.59 -8.96
C MET A 103 0.28 1.68 -8.57
N ALA A 104 -0.86 1.76 -9.23
CA ALA A 104 -1.96 2.66 -8.88
C ALA A 104 -2.50 2.40 -7.46
N ASP A 105 -2.39 1.18 -6.92
CA ASP A 105 -2.84 0.83 -5.56
C ASP A 105 -2.18 1.73 -4.50
N ILE A 106 -0.92 2.12 -4.72
CA ILE A 106 -0.19 3.02 -3.81
C ILE A 106 -0.89 4.37 -3.71
N THR A 107 -1.36 4.92 -4.83
CA THR A 107 -2.05 6.21 -4.86
C THR A 107 -3.45 6.12 -4.28
N VAL A 108 -4.10 4.96 -4.41
CA VAL A 108 -5.37 4.64 -3.74
C VAL A 108 -5.22 4.72 -2.23
N VAL A 109 -4.16 4.13 -1.71
CA VAL A 109 -3.85 4.17 -0.26
C VAL A 109 -3.60 5.60 0.23
N PHE A 110 -2.98 6.48 -0.58
CA PHE A 110 -2.75 7.86 -0.15
C PHE A 110 -4.04 8.61 0.17
N SER A 111 -5.10 8.42 -0.61
CA SER A 111 -6.41 9.04 -0.34
C SER A 111 -7.03 8.53 0.96
N PHE A 112 -7.00 7.23 1.20
CA PHE A 112 -7.49 6.65 2.45
C PHE A 112 -6.67 7.12 3.65
N ALA A 113 -5.34 7.04 3.58
CA ALA A 113 -4.46 7.49 4.64
C ALA A 113 -4.59 9.00 4.92
N ARG A 114 -4.83 9.82 3.87
CA ARG A 114 -5.11 11.24 4.01
C ARG A 114 -6.42 11.47 4.77
N ALA A 115 -7.47 10.75 4.41
CA ALA A 115 -8.77 10.85 5.08
C ALA A 115 -8.69 10.47 6.57
N LYS A 116 -7.77 9.55 6.94
CA LYS A 116 -7.54 9.11 8.32
C LYS A 116 -6.38 9.85 9.05
N GLY A 117 -5.80 10.88 8.42
CA GLY A 117 -4.74 11.70 9.02
C GLY A 117 -3.36 11.03 9.09
N ARG A 118 -3.14 9.94 8.34
CA ARG A 118 -1.94 9.08 8.39
C ARG A 118 -1.08 9.11 7.12
N VAL A 119 -1.41 9.91 6.13
CA VAL A 119 -0.67 9.92 4.84
C VAL A 119 0.83 10.23 4.98
N GLY A 120 1.25 11.00 5.99
CA GLY A 120 2.67 11.25 6.27
C GLY A 120 3.37 10.15 7.07
N ASP A 121 2.62 9.18 7.58
CA ASP A 121 3.09 8.15 8.50
C ASP A 121 3.21 6.77 7.82
N LEU A 122 2.99 6.72 6.50
CA LEU A 122 3.09 5.49 5.72
C LEU A 122 4.53 4.97 5.68
N LYS A 123 4.71 3.69 5.95
CA LYS A 123 5.96 2.95 5.78
C LYS A 123 5.72 1.77 4.85
N TRP A 124 6.61 1.57 3.91
CA TRP A 124 6.50 0.53 2.89
C TRP A 124 7.66 -0.43 2.98
N PHE A 125 7.43 -1.71 2.75
CA PHE A 125 8.52 -2.62 2.43
C PHE A 125 9.01 -2.33 1.01
N VAL A 126 10.23 -1.84 0.90
CA VAL A 126 10.84 -1.37 -0.35
C VAL A 126 11.93 -2.34 -0.80
N LYS A 127 12.10 -2.54 -2.11
CA LYS A 127 13.23 -3.31 -2.62
C LYS A 127 14.54 -2.58 -2.31
N ASP A 128 15.54 -3.30 -1.82
CA ASP A 128 16.83 -2.75 -1.40
C ASP A 128 17.51 -1.89 -2.50
N ILE A 129 17.44 -2.31 -3.75
CA ILE A 129 18.01 -1.58 -4.89
C ILE A 129 17.45 -0.14 -5.03
N LEU A 130 16.23 0.12 -4.56
CA LEU A 130 15.60 1.42 -4.71
C LEU A 130 16.23 2.51 -3.82
N LYS A 131 16.97 2.16 -2.79
CA LYS A 131 17.68 3.14 -1.95
C LYS A 131 18.73 3.95 -2.74
N TYR A 132 19.17 3.44 -3.88
CA TYR A 132 20.11 4.12 -4.77
C TYR A 132 19.44 4.99 -5.84
N VAL A 133 18.09 4.97 -5.90
CA VAL A 133 17.32 5.70 -6.90
C VAL A 133 16.82 7.02 -6.32
N PRO A 134 17.30 8.19 -6.82
CA PRO A 134 16.74 9.49 -6.44
C PRO A 134 15.24 9.56 -6.67
N GLY A 135 14.57 10.44 -5.96
CA GLY A 135 13.10 10.55 -6.02
C GLY A 135 12.45 9.63 -5.00
N VAL A 136 11.70 8.64 -5.46
CA VAL A 136 10.91 7.76 -4.59
C VAL A 136 11.78 6.99 -3.60
N GLY A 137 12.91 6.43 -4.06
CA GLY A 137 13.80 5.64 -3.20
C GLY A 137 14.38 6.47 -2.05
N TRP A 138 14.90 7.66 -2.35
CA TRP A 138 15.40 8.56 -1.31
C TRP A 138 14.30 9.05 -0.39
N GLY A 139 13.13 9.39 -0.92
CA GLY A 139 11.97 9.75 -0.09
C GLY A 139 11.64 8.66 0.93
N MET A 140 11.62 7.39 0.51
CA MET A 140 11.37 6.26 1.41
C MET A 140 12.49 6.05 2.44
N LEU A 141 13.77 6.31 2.05
CA LEU A 141 14.92 6.21 2.96
C LEU A 141 14.80 7.22 4.11
N PHE A 142 14.44 8.46 3.80
CA PHE A 142 14.27 9.53 4.80
C PHE A 142 13.05 9.30 5.72
N LEU A 143 12.16 8.39 5.34
CA LEU A 143 10.96 8.02 6.11
C LEU A 143 11.13 6.74 6.94
N ASP A 144 12.34 6.24 7.11
CA ASP A 144 12.62 4.98 7.83
C ASP A 144 11.82 3.78 7.26
N CYS A 145 11.58 3.74 5.94
CA CYS A 145 10.96 2.58 5.31
C CYS A 145 11.93 1.39 5.30
N PRO A 146 11.49 0.16 5.60
CA PRO A 146 12.35 -1.01 5.55
C PRO A 146 12.69 -1.40 4.10
N PHE A 147 13.99 -1.41 3.77
CA PHE A 147 14.53 -1.84 2.48
C PHE A 147 14.94 -3.31 2.54
N ILE A 148 14.30 -4.17 1.77
CA ILE A 148 14.45 -5.62 1.84
C ILE A 148 15.07 -6.21 0.58
N LYS A 149 15.96 -7.19 0.75
CA LYS A 149 16.54 -8.00 -0.33
C LYS A 149 15.59 -9.13 -0.77
N ARG A 150 14.52 -9.38 0.01
CA ARG A 150 13.59 -10.49 -0.15
C ARG A 150 14.19 -11.86 0.18
N ASP A 151 15.27 -11.85 0.91
CA ASP A 151 15.86 -12.99 1.57
C ASP A 151 15.62 -12.85 3.07
N TRP A 152 14.76 -13.72 3.63
CA TRP A 152 14.36 -13.61 5.04
C TRP A 152 15.56 -13.70 5.98
N THR A 153 16.52 -14.57 5.70
CA THR A 153 17.71 -14.75 6.54
C THR A 153 18.55 -13.48 6.60
N ALA A 154 18.70 -12.81 5.45
CA ALA A 154 19.46 -11.56 5.36
C ALA A 154 18.69 -10.32 5.85
N ASP A 155 17.36 -10.35 5.79
CA ASP A 155 16.51 -9.19 6.08
C ASP A 155 16.03 -9.14 7.54
N LYS A 156 15.96 -10.27 8.25
CA LYS A 156 15.34 -10.40 9.58
C LYS A 156 15.91 -9.38 10.59
N ASP A 157 17.21 -9.37 10.79
CA ASP A 157 17.83 -8.51 11.81
C ASP A 157 17.72 -7.03 11.45
N TYR A 158 17.82 -6.70 10.15
CA TYR A 158 17.63 -5.35 9.65
C TYR A 158 16.20 -4.86 9.90
N ILE A 159 15.19 -5.69 9.60
CA ILE A 159 13.76 -5.37 9.84
C ILE A 159 13.51 -5.13 11.34
N HIS A 160 14.05 -5.99 12.22
CA HIS A 160 13.94 -5.82 13.66
C HIS A 160 14.56 -4.49 14.12
N ASN A 161 15.72 -4.10 13.59
CA ASN A 161 16.35 -2.83 13.92
C ASN A 161 15.55 -1.62 13.44
N VAL A 162 14.95 -1.68 12.25
CA VAL A 162 14.04 -0.63 11.76
C VAL A 162 12.84 -0.50 12.70
N PHE A 163 12.21 -1.60 13.08
CA PHE A 163 11.05 -1.57 13.96
C PHE A 163 11.40 -1.08 15.37
N ARG A 164 12.55 -1.50 15.92
CA ARG A 164 13.06 -0.97 17.19
C ARG A 164 13.17 0.55 17.16
N ASN A 165 13.72 1.13 16.09
CA ASN A 165 13.78 2.58 15.93
C ASN A 165 12.39 3.25 15.93
N LEU A 166 11.37 2.60 15.33
CA LEU A 166 10.00 3.12 15.36
C LEU A 166 9.45 3.14 16.79
N LEU A 167 9.72 2.10 17.58
CA LEU A 167 9.35 1.99 18.98
C LEU A 167 10.07 3.02 19.85
N ASP A 168 11.41 3.06 19.78
CA ASP A 168 12.27 3.91 20.63
C ASP A 168 11.95 5.41 20.46
N TYR A 169 11.58 5.82 19.27
CA TYR A 169 11.22 7.21 18.97
C TYR A 169 9.71 7.48 18.98
N ASN A 170 8.89 6.47 19.32
CA ASN A 170 7.43 6.53 19.26
C ASN A 170 6.91 7.14 17.96
N VAL A 171 7.37 6.58 16.83
CA VAL A 171 7.07 7.09 15.49
C VAL A 171 5.68 6.64 15.06
N PRO A 172 4.76 7.56 14.74
CA PRO A 172 3.47 7.17 14.17
C PRO A 172 3.64 6.34 12.90
N VAL A 173 2.83 5.28 12.74
CA VAL A 173 3.03 4.32 11.65
C VAL A 173 1.74 3.75 11.09
N TRP A 174 1.65 3.73 9.77
CA TRP A 174 0.90 2.78 8.97
C TRP A 174 1.91 1.95 8.18
N LEU A 175 2.14 0.72 8.62
CA LEU A 175 3.05 -0.21 7.95
C LEU A 175 2.33 -0.94 6.83
N MET A 176 2.58 -0.54 5.59
CA MET A 176 1.92 -1.07 4.41
C MET A 176 2.58 -2.36 3.94
N THR A 177 1.81 -3.43 3.89
CA THR A 177 2.28 -4.76 3.54
C THR A 177 1.55 -5.30 2.33
N PHE A 178 2.22 -5.34 1.18
CA PHE A 178 1.80 -6.13 0.03
C PHE A 178 2.29 -7.57 0.21
N ALA A 179 1.54 -8.36 0.98
CA ALA A 179 1.97 -9.71 1.36
C ALA A 179 2.14 -10.67 0.17
N GLU A 180 1.57 -10.37 -0.99
CA GLU A 180 1.81 -11.07 -2.26
C GLU A 180 3.28 -10.98 -2.71
N GLY A 181 4.03 -10.02 -2.19
CA GLY A 181 5.43 -9.76 -2.52
C GLY A 181 5.66 -9.25 -3.95
N THR A 182 4.62 -9.16 -4.76
CA THR A 182 4.68 -8.67 -6.15
C THR A 182 3.28 -8.35 -6.66
N ARG A 183 3.19 -7.55 -7.72
CA ARG A 183 1.92 -7.29 -8.42
C ARG A 183 1.36 -8.56 -9.04
N VAL A 184 0.05 -8.71 -8.97
CA VAL A 184 -0.68 -9.79 -9.64
C VAL A 184 -0.51 -9.68 -11.16
N ARG A 185 -0.18 -10.80 -11.81
CA ARG A 185 -0.07 -10.94 -13.27
C ARG A 185 -0.51 -12.35 -13.66
N PRO A 186 -1.06 -12.58 -14.85
CA PRO A 186 -1.56 -13.90 -15.25
C PRO A 186 -0.55 -15.04 -15.02
N ALA A 187 0.70 -14.85 -15.43
CA ALA A 187 1.75 -15.85 -15.25
C ALA A 187 2.09 -16.11 -13.76
N LYS A 188 1.86 -15.13 -12.88
CA LYS A 188 2.08 -15.30 -11.44
C LYS A 188 0.91 -15.96 -10.75
N ILE A 189 -0.31 -15.71 -11.19
CA ILE A 189 -1.48 -16.46 -10.74
C ILE A 189 -1.32 -17.95 -11.08
N ALA A 190 -0.94 -18.28 -12.29
CA ALA A 190 -0.69 -19.66 -12.69
C ALA A 190 0.33 -20.36 -11.77
N ARG A 191 1.47 -19.70 -11.52
CA ARG A 191 2.49 -20.24 -10.59
C ARG A 191 2.01 -20.32 -9.14
N SER A 192 1.19 -19.36 -8.70
CA SER A 192 0.62 -19.35 -7.34
C SER A 192 -0.37 -20.50 -7.16
N ARG A 193 -1.16 -20.82 -8.18
CA ARG A 193 -2.08 -21.97 -8.19
C ARG A 193 -1.32 -23.29 -8.16
N GLU A 194 -0.32 -23.45 -9.02
CA GLU A 194 0.54 -24.63 -9.03
C GLU A 194 1.20 -24.86 -7.66
N TYR A 195 1.65 -23.77 -7.02
CA TYR A 195 2.20 -23.85 -5.67
C TYR A 195 1.14 -24.28 -4.65
N ALA A 196 -0.06 -23.67 -4.70
CA ALA A 196 -1.16 -24.02 -3.80
C ALA A 196 -1.55 -25.51 -3.93
N GLU A 197 -1.70 -26.01 -5.15
CA GLU A 197 -2.01 -27.41 -5.42
C GLU A 197 -0.95 -28.37 -4.86
N LYS A 198 0.35 -28.05 -5.05
CA LYS A 198 1.46 -28.84 -4.49
C LYS A 198 1.49 -28.85 -2.97
N GLN A 199 0.97 -27.83 -2.31
CA GLN A 199 0.89 -27.71 -0.86
C GLN A 199 -0.47 -28.17 -0.29
N GLY A 200 -1.39 -28.67 -1.10
CA GLY A 200 -2.73 -29.05 -0.66
C GLY A 200 -3.59 -27.87 -0.22
N MET A 201 -3.25 -26.64 -0.65
CA MET A 201 -3.97 -25.41 -0.34
C MET A 201 -4.99 -25.09 -1.43
N LYS A 202 -6.03 -24.32 -1.06
CA LYS A 202 -7.00 -23.83 -2.04
C LYS A 202 -6.34 -22.80 -2.97
N PRO A 203 -6.37 -23.00 -4.30
CA PRO A 203 -5.93 -21.98 -5.25
C PRO A 203 -6.76 -20.71 -5.16
N LEU A 204 -6.10 -19.55 -5.30
CA LEU A 204 -6.72 -18.24 -5.33
C LEU A 204 -6.81 -17.71 -6.77
N GLU A 205 -7.88 -16.96 -7.07
CA GLU A 205 -8.19 -16.51 -8.42
C GLU A 205 -7.77 -15.06 -8.70
N HIS A 206 -7.90 -14.17 -7.71
CA HIS A 206 -7.75 -12.72 -7.86
C HIS A 206 -6.53 -12.17 -7.12
N VAL A 207 -5.98 -12.93 -6.18
CA VAL A 207 -4.78 -12.59 -5.40
C VAL A 207 -3.77 -13.74 -5.44
N LEU A 208 -2.53 -13.47 -5.06
CA LEU A 208 -1.50 -14.51 -4.92
C LEU A 208 -1.50 -15.06 -3.49
N ILE A 209 -1.01 -16.29 -3.31
CA ILE A 209 -0.73 -16.85 -1.99
C ILE A 209 0.24 -15.89 -1.26
N PRO A 210 -0.10 -15.41 -0.06
CA PRO A 210 0.70 -14.41 0.64
C PRO A 210 1.99 -15.00 1.22
N ARG A 211 3.02 -14.17 1.28
CA ARG A 211 4.27 -14.43 2.00
C ARG A 211 4.12 -13.96 3.44
N THR A 212 4.01 -14.90 4.37
CA THR A 212 3.60 -14.60 5.76
C THR A 212 4.73 -14.07 6.65
N LYS A 213 5.99 -14.42 6.39
CA LYS A 213 7.13 -14.14 7.28
C LYS A 213 7.28 -12.64 7.61
N GLY A 214 7.16 -11.75 6.62
CA GLY A 214 7.25 -10.31 6.84
C GLY A 214 6.10 -9.77 7.68
N PHE A 215 4.90 -10.27 7.47
CA PHE A 215 3.72 -9.91 8.26
C PHE A 215 3.85 -10.39 9.70
N VAL A 216 4.21 -11.65 9.91
CA VAL A 216 4.43 -12.23 11.26
C VAL A 216 5.45 -11.43 12.04
N ALA A 217 6.62 -11.15 11.44
CA ALA A 217 7.63 -10.32 12.10
C ALA A 217 7.13 -8.90 12.42
N SER A 218 6.31 -8.31 11.55
CA SER A 218 5.74 -6.99 11.79
C SER A 218 4.78 -7.00 12.98
N VAL A 219 3.86 -7.96 13.04
CA VAL A 219 2.90 -8.09 14.14
C VAL A 219 3.64 -8.34 15.45
N GLN A 220 4.55 -9.30 15.50
CA GLN A 220 5.30 -9.64 16.70
C GLN A 220 6.18 -8.49 17.21
N SER A 221 6.83 -7.76 16.29
CA SER A 221 7.74 -6.66 16.67
C SER A 221 7.01 -5.36 17.03
N LEU A 222 5.83 -5.10 16.47
CA LEU A 222 5.11 -3.84 16.65
C LEU A 222 3.86 -3.96 17.52
N ARG A 223 3.55 -5.12 18.10
CA ARG A 223 2.34 -5.38 18.90
C ARG A 223 2.09 -4.33 19.99
N GLY A 224 3.09 -3.84 20.68
CA GLY A 224 2.96 -2.80 21.71
C GLY A 224 2.93 -1.37 21.17
N HIS A 225 2.91 -1.17 19.84
CA HIS A 225 2.98 0.14 19.21
C HIS A 225 1.87 0.38 18.18
N VAL A 226 1.30 -0.69 17.63
CA VAL A 226 0.15 -0.63 16.73
C VAL A 226 -1.10 -1.10 17.45
N ASP A 227 -2.22 -0.48 17.14
CA ASP A 227 -3.51 -0.75 17.77
C ASP A 227 -4.31 -1.80 17.00
N ALA A 228 -4.04 -1.93 15.68
CA ALA A 228 -4.81 -2.80 14.81
C ALA A 228 -4.04 -3.30 13.58
N VAL A 229 -4.58 -4.36 12.98
CA VAL A 229 -4.30 -4.77 11.61
C VAL A 229 -5.49 -4.39 10.74
N TYR A 230 -5.25 -3.66 9.64
CA TYR A 230 -6.25 -3.35 8.62
C TYR A 230 -6.07 -4.27 7.43
N ASP A 231 -7.11 -4.98 7.06
CA ASP A 231 -7.17 -5.77 5.84
C ASP A 231 -7.95 -4.97 4.78
N LEU A 232 -7.22 -4.38 3.83
CA LEU A 232 -7.78 -3.58 2.74
C LEU A 232 -7.88 -4.39 1.46
N THR A 233 -9.06 -4.36 0.81
CA THR A 233 -9.26 -4.96 -0.51
C THR A 233 -9.61 -3.85 -1.50
N ILE A 234 -8.77 -3.68 -2.52
CA ILE A 234 -8.95 -2.67 -3.57
C ILE A 234 -9.55 -3.34 -4.81
N GLY A 235 -10.61 -2.75 -5.36
CA GLY A 235 -11.23 -3.14 -6.62
C GLY A 235 -11.38 -1.94 -7.56
N TYR A 236 -11.14 -2.15 -8.85
CA TYR A 236 -11.26 -1.14 -9.89
C TYR A 236 -12.43 -1.44 -10.80
N VAL A 237 -13.34 -0.48 -10.95
CA VAL A 237 -14.47 -0.59 -11.89
C VAL A 237 -13.95 -0.43 -13.32
N GLY A 238 -14.40 -1.33 -14.21
CA GLY A 238 -14.03 -1.31 -15.62
C GLY A 238 -12.66 -1.93 -15.95
N GLY A 239 -11.81 -2.18 -14.97
CA GLY A 239 -10.50 -2.83 -15.15
C GLY A 239 -9.37 -2.20 -14.34
N VAL A 240 -8.28 -2.95 -14.21
CA VAL A 240 -7.11 -2.54 -13.44
C VAL A 240 -6.27 -1.53 -14.24
N PRO A 241 -6.07 -0.31 -13.73
CA PRO A 241 -5.32 0.72 -14.45
C PRO A 241 -3.81 0.51 -14.30
N THR A 242 -3.06 0.83 -15.33
CA THR A 242 -1.63 1.11 -15.19
C THR A 242 -1.41 2.42 -14.42
N LEU A 243 -0.22 2.61 -13.86
CA LEU A 243 0.12 3.90 -13.23
C LEU A 243 -0.02 5.08 -14.21
N TRP A 244 0.31 4.87 -15.48
CA TRP A 244 0.17 5.90 -16.51
C TRP A 244 -1.30 6.25 -16.78
N GLN A 245 -2.19 5.27 -16.84
CA GLN A 245 -3.64 5.51 -16.98
C GLN A 245 -4.21 6.23 -15.75
N TRP A 246 -3.70 5.92 -14.55
CA TRP A 246 -4.02 6.66 -13.33
C TRP A 246 -3.63 8.14 -13.45
N ILE A 247 -2.37 8.41 -13.84
CA ILE A 247 -1.84 9.78 -13.98
C ILE A 247 -2.54 10.55 -15.11
N LYS A 248 -3.02 9.85 -16.16
CA LYS A 248 -3.86 10.43 -17.20
C LYS A 248 -5.30 10.76 -16.75
N GLY A 249 -5.69 10.33 -15.56
CA GLY A 249 -7.04 10.56 -15.02
C GLY A 249 -8.12 9.68 -15.65
N TYR A 250 -7.78 8.49 -16.13
CA TYR A 250 -8.77 7.58 -16.76
C TYR A 250 -9.58 6.77 -15.75
N VAL A 251 -9.11 6.67 -14.50
CA VAL A 251 -9.81 5.93 -13.45
C VAL A 251 -10.97 6.77 -12.89
N ARG A 252 -12.19 6.30 -13.07
CA ARG A 252 -13.40 7.00 -12.67
C ARG A 252 -13.87 6.62 -11.29
N GLU A 253 -13.70 5.35 -10.92
CA GLU A 253 -14.22 4.83 -9.68
C GLU A 253 -13.32 3.74 -9.12
N VAL A 254 -13.08 3.80 -7.81
CA VAL A 254 -12.30 2.82 -7.06
C VAL A 254 -13.08 2.44 -5.81
N HIS A 255 -13.16 1.17 -5.55
CA HIS A 255 -13.76 0.61 -4.34
C HIS A 255 -12.66 0.11 -3.41
N MET A 256 -12.85 0.32 -2.11
CA MET A 256 -11.99 -0.21 -1.07
C MET A 256 -12.87 -0.78 0.06
N ASP A 257 -12.74 -2.09 0.29
CA ASP A 257 -13.33 -2.73 1.47
C ASP A 257 -12.29 -2.77 2.58
N VAL A 258 -12.67 -2.34 3.78
CA VAL A 258 -11.80 -2.19 4.94
C VAL A 258 -12.29 -3.12 6.04
N ARG A 259 -11.36 -3.91 6.61
CA ARG A 259 -11.61 -4.72 7.81
C ARG A 259 -10.58 -4.39 8.87
N ARG A 260 -11.06 -4.06 10.07
CA ARG A 260 -10.22 -3.72 11.20
C ARG A 260 -10.20 -4.86 12.22
N TYR A 261 -9.01 -5.31 12.55
CA TYR A 261 -8.78 -6.32 13.59
C TYR A 261 -7.92 -5.70 14.68
N ALA A 262 -8.45 -5.59 15.91
CA ALA A 262 -7.67 -5.10 17.03
C ALA A 262 -6.44 -5.99 17.27
N ILE A 263 -5.32 -5.39 17.64
CA ILE A 263 -4.07 -6.14 17.80
C ILE A 263 -4.15 -7.14 18.96
N ASP A 264 -4.95 -6.82 19.98
CA ASP A 264 -5.09 -7.65 21.18
C ASP A 264 -5.79 -8.99 20.91
N VAL A 265 -6.65 -9.05 19.88
CA VAL A 265 -7.31 -10.32 19.49
C VAL A 265 -6.52 -11.11 18.44
N MET A 266 -5.39 -10.59 17.99
CA MET A 266 -4.53 -11.29 17.05
C MET A 266 -3.74 -12.39 17.77
N PRO A 267 -3.51 -13.55 17.13
CA PRO A 267 -2.63 -14.58 17.66
C PRO A 267 -1.24 -14.02 18.01
N GLU A 268 -0.59 -14.60 19.02
CA GLU A 268 0.82 -14.30 19.35
C GLU A 268 1.78 -15.25 18.64
N ASP A 269 1.34 -16.48 18.46
CA ASP A 269 2.10 -17.51 17.80
C ASP A 269 2.28 -17.23 16.29
N GLY A 270 3.47 -17.46 15.78
CA GLY A 270 3.83 -17.13 14.40
C GLY A 270 3.14 -18.03 13.34
N GLU A 271 2.85 -19.29 13.65
CA GLU A 271 2.15 -20.20 12.75
C GLU A 271 0.67 -19.80 12.69
N LEU A 272 0.06 -19.52 13.83
CA LEU A 272 -1.33 -19.02 13.89
C LEU A 272 -1.49 -17.66 13.20
N LEU A 273 -0.50 -16.77 13.28
CA LEU A 273 -0.49 -15.50 12.52
C LEU A 273 -0.38 -15.76 11.00
N SER A 274 0.42 -16.74 10.60
CA SER A 274 0.52 -17.17 9.20
C SER A 274 -0.82 -17.68 8.69
N ASP A 275 -1.47 -18.54 9.42
CA ASP A 275 -2.78 -19.11 9.08
C ASP A 275 -3.87 -18.03 9.05
N TRP A 276 -3.81 -17.10 10.00
CA TRP A 276 -4.70 -15.95 10.03
C TRP A 276 -4.58 -15.12 8.73
N LEU A 277 -3.34 -14.82 8.31
CA LEU A 277 -3.12 -14.08 7.07
C LEU A 277 -3.61 -14.84 5.83
N MET A 278 -3.38 -16.16 5.78
CA MET A 278 -3.88 -17.02 4.70
C MET A 278 -5.40 -16.93 4.60
N LYS A 279 -6.12 -17.05 5.71
CA LYS A 279 -7.60 -16.88 5.75
C LYS A 279 -8.04 -15.50 5.24
N ARG A 280 -7.32 -14.42 5.59
CA ARG A 280 -7.65 -13.07 5.09
C ARG A 280 -7.50 -13.00 3.57
N PHE A 281 -6.49 -13.65 2.99
CA PHE A 281 -6.32 -13.68 1.53
C PHE A 281 -7.38 -14.53 0.83
N GLU A 282 -7.83 -15.64 1.41
CA GLU A 282 -8.98 -16.39 0.90
C GLU A 282 -10.28 -15.56 0.93
N GLU A 283 -10.51 -14.80 1.99
CA GLU A 283 -11.66 -13.90 2.09
C GLU A 283 -11.56 -12.74 1.10
N LYS A 284 -10.36 -12.17 0.96
CA LYS A 284 -10.07 -11.13 -0.02
C LYS A 284 -10.34 -11.61 -1.45
N ASP A 285 -9.94 -12.84 -1.76
CA ASP A 285 -10.21 -13.48 -3.05
C ASP A 285 -11.71 -13.60 -3.32
N ARG A 286 -12.49 -14.09 -2.35
CA ARG A 286 -13.96 -14.17 -2.43
C ARG A 286 -14.62 -12.80 -2.58
N ARG A 287 -14.14 -11.77 -1.84
CA ARG A 287 -14.65 -10.39 -1.95
C ARG A 287 -14.37 -9.80 -3.33
N LEU A 288 -13.20 -10.05 -3.89
CA LEU A 288 -12.87 -9.63 -5.26
C LEU A 288 -13.69 -10.37 -6.32
N ASP A 289 -13.95 -11.65 -6.14
CA ASP A 289 -14.86 -12.43 -7.02
C ASP A 289 -16.26 -11.81 -7.04
N SER A 290 -16.81 -11.54 -5.86
CA SER A 290 -18.11 -10.84 -5.73
C SER A 290 -18.07 -9.46 -6.37
N PHE A 291 -17.04 -8.67 -6.10
CA PHE A 291 -16.86 -7.35 -6.67
C PHE A 291 -16.83 -7.36 -8.22
N TYR A 292 -16.09 -8.28 -8.83
CA TYR A 292 -16.02 -8.34 -10.29
C TYR A 292 -17.26 -8.90 -10.95
N ARG A 293 -18.10 -9.64 -10.22
CA ARG A 293 -19.39 -10.10 -10.68
C ARG A 293 -20.48 -9.04 -10.52
N ASP A 294 -20.53 -8.38 -9.36
CA ASP A 294 -21.65 -7.57 -8.90
C ASP A 294 -21.37 -6.05 -8.99
N GLY A 295 -20.14 -5.65 -9.27
CA GLY A 295 -19.69 -4.26 -9.39
C GLY A 295 -19.46 -3.53 -8.06
N ALA A 296 -19.67 -4.20 -6.91
CA ALA A 296 -19.49 -3.66 -5.57
C ALA A 296 -19.04 -4.74 -4.59
N PHE A 297 -18.34 -4.34 -3.52
CA PHE A 297 -18.09 -5.26 -2.42
C PHE A 297 -19.38 -5.57 -1.65
N PRO A 298 -19.54 -6.82 -1.16
CA PRO A 298 -20.70 -7.18 -0.37
C PRO A 298 -20.77 -6.31 0.90
N ALA A 299 -22.00 -5.90 1.25
CA ALA A 299 -22.25 -5.23 2.51
C ALA A 299 -21.79 -6.11 3.68
N ASN A 300 -21.32 -5.47 4.78
CA ASN A 300 -20.98 -6.20 6.00
C ASN A 300 -22.22 -7.01 6.46
N GLN A 301 -22.16 -8.32 6.31
CA GLN A 301 -22.98 -9.18 7.14
C GLN A 301 -22.28 -9.20 8.50
N GLY A 302 -22.80 -8.41 9.45
CA GLY A 302 -22.23 -8.31 10.78
C GLY A 302 -21.98 -9.70 11.38
N THR A 303 -20.72 -9.99 11.69
CA THR A 303 -20.33 -11.13 12.54
C THR A 303 -20.40 -10.73 13.98
#